data_d60a70208972aa2036edb8fb42b3fdb8
#
_entry.id   d60a70208972aa2036edb8fb42b3fdb8
#
_cell.length_a   1.000
_cell.length_b   1.000
_cell.length_c   1.000
_cell.angle_alpha   90.00
_cell.angle_beta   90.00
_cell.angle_gamma   90.00
#
_symmetry.space_group_name_H-M   'P 1'
#
loop_
_entity.id
_entity.type
_entity.pdbx_description
1 polymer ?
#
loop_
_entity_poly.entity_id
_entity_poly.type
_entity_poly.pdbx_seq_one_letter_code
_entity_poly.pdbx_strand_id
1 'polypeptide(L)'
;MSSPITLSGFNNIDFSQVLNALMAQERIPVTQLTTQQTALSNQKTFFATFASKLAGLESAVAGLNGANAFDGRSATVSDPTAASVQVGGTTPRGSYSIAVSSLARAQVTGTSSTHTDRDSTIVASAGTLTIGGVAVTLTGGVTLDGLASAINSTPNIGVSASVVQNGGNFQLVLTGQSTGAANSFAIANGLSGGAGVDFSATNAQDASNAAGTVNGVAFSTPGNTVEGVIPQSTLQLSKTAAPSNPIVVTITGDRGSIKALVEKVRLAYNEVVSFIDDQQLAAKEKNPASIGRDPLVRDLRSQLARVLNTERTVPGVFTAISQVGLGFTRTGQLEFNEAAFDAAMDRDATGVQNLFRGSGAATGAFGDLAATIATYTSAGGFLPAAQTRLNDQVSRIGERIDDMELRLAARREALQREFTAADLAIKQMNNSLGQLGSLGASLS
;
A
#
# COMPACT_ATOMS: atom_id res chain seq x y z
N MET A 1 11.05 -14.64 51.89
CA MET A 1 10.59 -13.35 52.45
C MET A 1 11.28 -13.16 53.79
N SER A 2 12.38 -12.41 53.82
CA SER A 2 13.08 -12.06 55.06
C SER A 2 12.31 -10.92 55.71
N SER A 3 11.88 -11.13 56.96
CA SER A 3 11.22 -10.10 57.78
C SER A 3 12.09 -8.84 57.85
N PRO A 4 11.50 -7.63 57.74
CA PRO A 4 12.27 -6.41 57.92
C PRO A 4 12.81 -6.35 59.36
N ILE A 5 14.15 -6.31 59.52
CA ILE A 5 14.79 -6.04 60.75
C ILE A 5 14.49 -4.59 61.11
N THR A 6 13.59 -4.35 62.05
CA THR A 6 13.34 -3.01 62.60
C THR A 6 14.50 -2.65 63.53
N LEU A 7 15.42 -1.81 63.05
CA LEU A 7 16.46 -1.15 63.84
C LEU A 7 15.80 -0.05 64.67
N SER A 8 15.35 -0.38 65.85
CA SER A 8 14.82 0.62 66.80
C SER A 8 15.99 1.32 67.49
N GLY A 9 16.25 2.57 67.06
CA GLY A 9 17.33 3.37 67.63
C GLY A 9 17.11 3.68 69.08
N PHE A 10 17.98 3.20 69.96
CA PHE A 10 18.20 3.73 71.30
C PHE A 10 19.11 4.96 71.14
N ASN A 11 18.76 6.13 71.56
CA ASN A 11 19.38 7.44 71.35
C ASN A 11 18.94 8.28 70.15
N ASN A 12 17.73 8.09 69.66
CA ASN A 12 17.17 8.90 68.50
C ASN A 12 17.96 8.89 67.22
N ILE A 13 18.86 7.92 66.99
CA ILE A 13 19.56 7.73 65.73
C ILE A 13 18.84 6.63 64.96
N ASP A 14 18.16 7.05 63.88
CA ASP A 14 17.58 6.11 62.94
C ASP A 14 18.67 5.60 61.96
N PHE A 15 19.29 4.48 62.32
CA PHE A 15 20.32 3.84 61.49
C PHE A 15 19.78 3.45 60.12
N SER A 16 18.48 3.26 59.93
CA SER A 16 17.88 2.95 58.64
C SER A 16 17.93 4.16 57.71
N GLN A 17 17.71 5.37 58.23
CA GLN A 17 17.86 6.61 57.46
C GLN A 17 19.31 6.85 57.04
N VAL A 18 20.26 6.65 57.97
CA VAL A 18 21.70 6.77 57.67
C VAL A 18 22.14 5.78 56.62
N LEU A 19 21.71 4.52 56.74
CA LEU A 19 21.97 3.48 55.75
C LEU A 19 21.42 3.86 54.37
N ASN A 20 20.16 4.29 54.32
CA ASN A 20 19.53 4.67 53.06
C ASN A 20 20.20 5.90 52.43
N ALA A 21 20.58 6.90 53.22
CA ALA A 21 21.31 8.07 52.74
C ALA A 21 22.71 7.70 52.15
N LEU A 22 23.45 6.82 52.85
CA LEU A 22 24.73 6.33 52.38
C LEU A 22 24.60 5.50 51.09
N MET A 23 23.63 4.59 51.04
CA MET A 23 23.34 3.79 49.85
C MET A 23 22.85 4.63 48.68
N ALA A 24 22.09 5.70 48.93
CA ALA A 24 21.68 6.63 47.88
C ALA A 24 22.90 7.34 47.23
N GLN A 25 23.89 7.72 48.04
CA GLN A 25 25.12 8.32 47.54
C GLN A 25 25.98 7.31 46.74
N GLU A 26 26.11 6.09 47.25
CA GLU A 26 26.83 5.02 46.54
C GLU A 26 26.14 4.59 45.23
N ARG A 27 24.82 4.83 45.08
CA ARG A 27 24.06 4.56 43.82
C ARG A 27 24.23 5.63 42.74
N ILE A 28 24.78 6.79 43.01
CA ILE A 28 24.96 7.86 42.03
C ILE A 28 25.64 7.36 40.73
N PRO A 29 26.74 6.56 40.79
CA PRO A 29 27.35 6.03 39.55
C PRO A 29 26.44 5.09 38.78
N VAL A 30 25.61 4.28 39.43
CA VAL A 30 24.62 3.40 38.76
C VAL A 30 23.58 4.24 38.03
N THR A 31 23.05 5.29 38.70
CA THR A 31 22.10 6.22 38.06
C THR A 31 22.69 6.92 36.86
N GLN A 32 23.97 7.31 36.90
CA GLN A 32 24.68 7.89 35.75
C GLN A 32 24.82 6.91 34.60
N LEU A 33 25.19 5.65 34.87
CA LEU A 33 25.28 4.59 33.87
C LEU A 33 23.91 4.27 33.27
N THR A 34 22.86 4.20 34.06
CA THR A 34 21.49 4.00 33.59
C THR A 34 21.02 5.13 32.67
N THR A 35 21.33 6.37 33.03
CA THR A 35 21.05 7.54 32.17
C THR A 35 21.82 7.44 30.86
N GLN A 36 23.09 7.05 30.89
CA GLN A 36 23.90 6.86 29.70
C GLN A 36 23.37 5.70 28.83
N GLN A 37 22.99 4.57 29.43
CA GLN A 37 22.39 3.42 28.76
C GLN A 37 21.08 3.81 28.06
N THR A 38 20.21 4.57 28.74
CA THR A 38 18.96 5.07 28.17
C THR A 38 19.23 6.00 26.97
N ALA A 39 20.21 6.89 27.08
CA ALA A 39 20.57 7.78 25.96
C ALA A 39 21.06 6.99 24.74
N LEU A 40 21.91 5.98 24.94
CA LEU A 40 22.40 5.11 23.85
C LEU A 40 21.28 4.23 23.25
N SER A 41 20.36 3.74 24.07
CA SER A 41 19.17 3.01 23.62
C SER A 41 18.27 3.89 22.75
N ASN A 42 18.09 5.14 23.12
CA ASN A 42 17.35 6.11 22.32
C ASN A 42 18.09 6.45 21.02
N GLN A 43 19.42 6.60 21.04
CA GLN A 43 20.23 6.75 19.81
C GLN A 43 20.03 5.56 18.86
N LYS A 44 20.03 4.33 19.39
CA LYS A 44 19.75 3.12 18.60
C LYS A 44 18.37 3.21 17.93
N THR A 45 17.35 3.65 18.66
CA THR A 45 15.99 3.86 18.10
C THR A 45 15.99 4.91 16.98
N PHE A 46 16.71 6.02 17.16
CA PHE A 46 16.85 7.05 16.12
C PHE A 46 17.59 6.53 14.88
N PHE A 47 18.64 5.72 15.04
CA PHE A 47 19.29 5.06 13.90
C PHE A 47 18.40 4.05 13.20
N ALA A 48 17.55 3.32 13.93
CA ALA A 48 16.57 2.42 13.34
C ALA A 48 15.50 3.20 12.53
N THR A 49 15.00 4.31 13.06
CA THR A 49 14.08 5.21 12.36
C THR A 49 14.74 5.81 11.11
N PHE A 50 15.99 6.22 11.20
CA PHE A 50 16.76 6.74 10.08
C PHE A 50 16.94 5.70 8.98
N ALA A 51 17.29 4.46 9.34
CA ALA A 51 17.38 3.34 8.41
C ALA A 51 16.04 3.07 7.70
N SER A 52 14.91 3.12 8.42
CA SER A 52 13.58 2.96 7.84
C SER A 52 13.26 4.06 6.83
N LYS A 53 13.57 5.32 7.13
CA LYS A 53 13.36 6.44 6.19
C LYS A 53 14.23 6.31 4.95
N LEU A 54 15.49 5.88 5.09
CA LEU A 54 16.36 5.60 3.95
C LEU A 54 15.86 4.42 3.12
N ALA A 55 15.34 3.36 3.74
CA ALA A 55 14.72 2.25 3.01
C ALA A 55 13.47 2.72 2.23
N GLY A 56 12.68 3.65 2.79
CA GLY A 56 11.59 4.31 2.10
C GLY A 56 12.05 5.08 0.87
N LEU A 57 13.12 5.86 0.99
CA LEU A 57 13.74 6.58 -0.13
C LEU A 57 14.31 5.61 -1.18
N GLU A 58 15.00 4.55 -0.75
CA GLU A 58 15.52 3.50 -1.62
C GLU A 58 14.41 2.85 -2.45
N SER A 59 13.30 2.50 -1.80
CA SER A 59 12.11 1.94 -2.48
C SER A 59 11.49 2.90 -3.48
N ALA A 60 11.39 4.19 -3.15
CA ALA A 60 10.86 5.21 -4.05
C ALA A 60 11.76 5.39 -5.28
N VAL A 61 13.09 5.45 -5.07
CA VAL A 61 14.10 5.55 -6.12
C VAL A 61 14.10 4.30 -7.00
N ALA A 62 14.00 3.11 -6.41
CA ALA A 62 13.90 1.85 -7.16
C ALA A 62 12.67 1.83 -8.07
N GLY A 63 11.53 2.36 -7.61
CA GLY A 63 10.32 2.51 -8.42
C GLY A 63 10.55 3.35 -9.67
N LEU A 64 11.20 4.50 -9.53
CA LEU A 64 11.50 5.41 -10.64
C LEU A 64 12.61 4.88 -11.56
N ASN A 65 13.59 4.16 -10.99
CA ASN A 65 14.70 3.56 -11.72
C ASN A 65 14.34 2.20 -12.38
N GLY A 66 13.17 1.66 -12.09
CA GLY A 66 12.67 0.38 -12.60
C GLY A 66 12.58 0.35 -14.12
N ALA A 67 12.79 -0.84 -14.72
CA ALA A 67 12.84 -1.02 -16.17
C ALA A 67 11.60 -0.45 -16.89
N ASN A 68 10.43 -0.60 -16.29
CA ASN A 68 9.14 -0.24 -16.88
C ASN A 68 8.58 1.10 -16.41
N ALA A 69 9.33 1.87 -15.62
CA ALA A 69 8.85 3.13 -15.04
C ALA A 69 8.38 4.16 -16.10
N PHE A 70 9.00 4.13 -17.30
CA PHE A 70 8.71 5.02 -18.44
C PHE A 70 7.90 4.34 -19.54
N ASP A 71 7.56 3.06 -19.39
CA ASP A 71 6.85 2.28 -20.40
C ASP A 71 5.32 2.36 -20.25
N GLY A 72 4.82 2.95 -19.17
CA GLY A 72 3.41 3.18 -18.96
C GLY A 72 2.75 3.87 -20.16
N ARG A 73 1.51 3.47 -20.46
CA ARG A 73 0.68 4.08 -21.49
C ARG A 73 -0.57 4.68 -20.85
N SER A 74 -0.95 5.81 -21.35
CA SER A 74 -2.23 6.45 -21.04
C SER A 74 -3.02 6.64 -22.32
N ALA A 75 -4.32 6.40 -22.26
CA ALA A 75 -5.22 6.62 -23.37
C ALA A 75 -6.23 7.70 -23.03
N THR A 76 -6.47 8.62 -23.95
CA THR A 76 -7.56 9.57 -23.90
C THR A 76 -8.55 9.25 -25.01
N VAL A 77 -9.85 9.37 -24.74
CA VAL A 77 -10.94 9.08 -25.66
C VAL A 77 -11.72 10.37 -25.90
N SER A 78 -11.98 10.73 -27.15
CA SER A 78 -12.68 11.96 -27.48
C SER A 78 -14.13 11.99 -26.98
N ASP A 79 -14.80 10.84 -26.90
CA ASP A 79 -16.11 10.63 -26.28
C ASP A 79 -16.09 9.48 -25.27
N PRO A 80 -15.82 9.75 -23.98
CA PRO A 80 -15.80 8.71 -22.95
C PRO A 80 -17.17 8.08 -22.70
N THR A 81 -18.25 8.67 -23.19
CA THR A 81 -19.61 8.09 -23.08
C THR A 81 -19.87 7.04 -24.17
N ALA A 82 -19.14 7.11 -25.27
CA ALA A 82 -19.29 6.18 -26.40
C ALA A 82 -18.32 5.00 -26.33
N ALA A 83 -17.11 5.20 -25.79
CA ALA A 83 -16.16 4.13 -25.58
C ALA A 83 -15.21 4.43 -24.42
N SER A 84 -14.66 3.37 -23.83
CA SER A 84 -13.51 3.44 -22.95
C SER A 84 -12.43 2.48 -23.44
N VAL A 85 -11.17 2.78 -23.10
CA VAL A 85 -10.02 1.97 -23.54
C VAL A 85 -9.11 1.70 -22.35
N GLN A 86 -8.68 0.44 -22.22
CA GLN A 86 -7.59 0.03 -21.35
C GLN A 86 -6.39 -0.33 -22.21
N VAL A 87 -5.20 0.18 -21.83
CA VAL A 87 -3.97 0.01 -22.59
C VAL A 87 -2.90 -0.68 -21.75
N GLY A 88 -2.15 -1.59 -22.36
CA GLY A 88 -0.97 -2.20 -21.76
C GLY A 88 0.29 -1.35 -21.97
N GLY A 89 1.37 -1.66 -21.24
CA GLY A 89 2.64 -0.91 -21.31
C GLY A 89 3.31 -0.92 -22.69
N THR A 90 3.02 -1.91 -23.53
CA THR A 90 3.59 -2.04 -24.87
C THR A 90 2.62 -1.64 -25.99
N THR A 91 1.43 -1.12 -25.66
CA THR A 91 0.49 -0.60 -26.65
C THR A 91 1.17 0.48 -27.49
N PRO A 92 1.11 0.40 -28.83
CA PRO A 92 1.74 1.41 -29.70
C PRO A 92 1.15 2.80 -29.46
N ARG A 93 2.01 3.80 -29.34
CA ARG A 93 1.61 5.21 -29.26
C ARG A 93 1.02 5.66 -30.60
N GLY A 94 0.02 6.52 -30.54
CA GLY A 94 -0.60 7.05 -31.73
C GLY A 94 -2.05 7.45 -31.52
N SER A 95 -2.69 7.93 -32.58
CA SER A 95 -4.11 8.26 -32.61
C SER A 95 -4.84 7.22 -33.46
N TYR A 96 -5.92 6.69 -32.93
CA TYR A 96 -6.75 5.67 -33.52
C TYR A 96 -8.17 6.21 -33.72
N SER A 97 -8.63 6.21 -34.97
CA SER A 97 -9.97 6.63 -35.35
C SER A 97 -10.89 5.41 -35.36
N ILE A 98 -11.92 5.41 -34.52
CA ILE A 98 -12.85 4.29 -34.33
C ILE A 98 -14.24 4.69 -34.78
N ALA A 99 -14.76 4.03 -35.80
CA ALA A 99 -16.17 4.11 -36.14
C ALA A 99 -16.87 2.83 -35.70
N VAL A 100 -18.06 2.95 -35.09
CA VAL A 100 -18.85 1.83 -34.60
C VAL A 100 -20.18 1.82 -35.34
N SER A 101 -20.37 0.85 -36.24
CA SER A 101 -21.59 0.73 -37.05
C SER A 101 -22.72 0.06 -36.27
N SER A 102 -22.39 -0.92 -35.44
CA SER A 102 -23.34 -1.63 -34.57
C SER A 102 -22.74 -2.05 -33.27
N LEU A 103 -23.55 -2.12 -32.21
CA LEU A 103 -23.21 -2.78 -30.96
C LEU A 103 -23.62 -4.25 -31.00
N ALA A 104 -22.92 -5.09 -30.25
CA ALA A 104 -23.32 -6.46 -30.01
C ALA A 104 -24.61 -6.49 -29.19
N ARG A 105 -25.56 -7.32 -29.61
CA ARG A 105 -26.84 -7.49 -28.93
C ARG A 105 -27.16 -8.97 -28.79
N ALA A 106 -27.90 -9.29 -27.73
CA ALA A 106 -28.48 -10.60 -27.56
C ALA A 106 -29.83 -10.70 -28.32
N GLN A 107 -30.22 -11.86 -28.74
CA GLN A 107 -31.55 -12.10 -29.29
C GLN A 107 -32.62 -11.92 -28.21
N VAL A 108 -33.70 -11.26 -28.58
CA VAL A 108 -34.92 -11.17 -27.77
C VAL A 108 -36.11 -11.65 -28.59
N THR A 109 -36.77 -12.69 -28.15
CA THR A 109 -37.92 -13.29 -28.82
C THR A 109 -39.09 -13.35 -27.84
N GLY A 110 -40.22 -12.71 -28.18
CA GLY A 110 -41.43 -12.79 -27.41
C GLY A 110 -42.40 -13.85 -28.01
N THR A 111 -43.37 -14.33 -27.24
CA THR A 111 -44.45 -15.11 -27.76
C THR A 111 -45.41 -14.21 -28.55
N SER A 112 -46.00 -14.72 -29.63
CA SER A 112 -47.12 -14.05 -30.32
C SER A 112 -48.43 -14.21 -29.56
N SER A 113 -48.59 -15.27 -28.80
CA SER A 113 -49.71 -15.48 -27.92
C SER A 113 -49.61 -14.60 -26.66
N THR A 114 -50.74 -14.05 -26.24
CA THR A 114 -50.87 -13.28 -24.99
C THR A 114 -51.94 -13.93 -24.09
N HIS A 115 -51.78 -13.79 -22.76
CA HIS A 115 -52.68 -14.38 -21.77
C HIS A 115 -53.17 -13.29 -20.81
N THR A 116 -54.39 -13.39 -20.34
CA THR A 116 -55.04 -12.42 -19.42
C THR A 116 -54.47 -12.51 -18.00
N ASP A 117 -53.86 -13.65 -17.67
CA ASP A 117 -53.17 -13.87 -16.39
C ASP A 117 -51.88 -14.65 -16.60
N ARG A 118 -51.01 -14.61 -15.63
CA ARG A 118 -49.67 -15.21 -15.69
C ARG A 118 -49.51 -16.47 -14.83
N ASP A 119 -50.35 -16.67 -13.85
CA ASP A 119 -50.19 -17.60 -12.75
C ASP A 119 -51.35 -18.57 -12.54
N SER A 120 -52.49 -18.40 -13.21
CA SER A 120 -53.67 -19.24 -13.02
C SER A 120 -54.03 -20.03 -14.29
N THR A 121 -53.89 -19.48 -15.48
CA THR A 121 -54.20 -20.20 -16.73
C THR A 121 -53.09 -21.19 -17.09
N ILE A 122 -53.42 -22.47 -17.26
CA ILE A 122 -52.51 -23.49 -17.77
C ILE A 122 -52.27 -23.22 -19.26
N VAL A 123 -51.02 -22.91 -19.63
CA VAL A 123 -50.61 -22.60 -21.02
C VAL A 123 -50.07 -23.82 -21.77
N ALA A 124 -49.54 -24.82 -21.05
CA ALA A 124 -49.12 -26.10 -21.61
C ALA A 124 -49.26 -27.21 -20.56
N SER A 125 -49.61 -28.44 -20.95
CA SER A 125 -49.74 -29.58 -20.03
C SER A 125 -48.75 -30.69 -20.27
N ALA A 126 -48.15 -30.75 -21.47
CA ALA A 126 -47.16 -31.77 -21.86
C ALA A 126 -46.38 -31.30 -23.07
N GLY A 127 -45.37 -32.06 -23.41
CA GLY A 127 -44.54 -31.83 -24.60
C GLY A 127 -43.16 -31.28 -24.28
N THR A 128 -42.43 -30.92 -25.33
CA THR A 128 -41.03 -30.45 -25.21
C THR A 128 -40.89 -29.14 -25.99
N LEU A 129 -40.34 -28.13 -25.30
CA LEU A 129 -39.90 -26.88 -25.90
C LEU A 129 -38.36 -26.98 -26.08
N THR A 130 -37.88 -26.90 -27.31
CA THR A 130 -36.45 -26.89 -27.57
C THR A 130 -35.98 -25.48 -27.89
N ILE A 131 -35.04 -24.98 -27.12
CA ILE A 131 -34.48 -23.63 -27.26
C ILE A 131 -32.96 -23.75 -27.49
N GLY A 132 -32.45 -23.28 -28.60
CA GLY A 132 -31.04 -23.38 -28.94
C GLY A 132 -30.47 -24.82 -28.90
N GLY A 133 -31.33 -25.83 -29.17
CA GLY A 133 -30.96 -27.25 -29.10
C GLY A 133 -31.09 -27.88 -27.71
N VAL A 134 -31.44 -27.12 -26.67
CA VAL A 134 -31.66 -27.64 -25.32
C VAL A 134 -33.17 -27.87 -25.08
N ALA A 135 -33.53 -29.07 -24.63
CA ALA A 135 -34.92 -29.50 -24.42
C ALA A 135 -35.41 -29.15 -23.01
N VAL A 136 -36.57 -28.49 -22.94
CA VAL A 136 -37.38 -28.28 -21.73
C VAL A 136 -38.60 -29.16 -21.82
N THR A 137 -38.63 -30.26 -21.07
CA THR A 137 -39.75 -31.24 -21.14
C THR A 137 -40.73 -31.00 -19.98
N LEU A 138 -42.01 -30.86 -20.32
CA LEU A 138 -43.09 -30.69 -19.36
C LEU A 138 -43.80 -32.02 -19.10
N THR A 139 -43.97 -32.35 -17.83
CA THR A 139 -44.68 -33.57 -17.38
C THR A 139 -46.03 -33.27 -16.68
N GLY A 140 -46.42 -32.00 -16.66
CA GLY A 140 -47.65 -31.55 -16.01
C GLY A 140 -48.05 -30.14 -16.46
N GLY A 141 -49.24 -29.70 -16.09
CA GLY A 141 -49.75 -28.38 -16.44
C GLY A 141 -48.92 -27.25 -15.84
N VAL A 142 -48.50 -26.32 -16.67
CA VAL A 142 -47.77 -25.13 -16.26
C VAL A 142 -48.49 -23.85 -16.68
N THR A 143 -48.43 -22.84 -15.85
CA THR A 143 -48.83 -21.47 -16.15
C THR A 143 -47.72 -20.75 -16.91
N LEU A 144 -47.96 -19.51 -17.32
CA LEU A 144 -46.94 -18.73 -18.01
C LEU A 144 -45.67 -18.50 -17.13
N ASP A 145 -45.90 -18.22 -15.82
CA ASP A 145 -44.82 -18.13 -14.83
C ASP A 145 -44.12 -19.48 -14.58
N GLY A 146 -44.92 -20.56 -14.56
CA GLY A 146 -44.39 -21.91 -14.43
C GLY A 146 -43.48 -22.29 -15.60
N LEU A 147 -43.90 -21.93 -16.84
CA LEU A 147 -43.09 -22.16 -18.04
C LEU A 147 -41.80 -21.36 -18.03
N ALA A 148 -41.84 -20.07 -17.63
CA ALA A 148 -40.66 -19.26 -17.46
C ALA A 148 -39.70 -19.87 -16.43
N SER A 149 -40.23 -20.36 -15.30
CA SER A 149 -39.44 -21.03 -14.26
C SER A 149 -38.84 -22.35 -14.75
N ALA A 150 -39.56 -23.15 -15.51
CA ALA A 150 -39.05 -24.39 -16.10
C ALA A 150 -37.91 -24.14 -17.08
N ILE A 151 -38.05 -23.11 -17.93
CA ILE A 151 -36.97 -22.69 -18.84
C ILE A 151 -35.73 -22.25 -18.03
N ASN A 152 -35.90 -21.34 -17.07
CA ASN A 152 -34.78 -20.77 -16.29
C ASN A 152 -34.09 -21.82 -15.40
N SER A 153 -34.78 -22.88 -15.00
CA SER A 153 -34.17 -23.96 -14.21
C SER A 153 -33.46 -25.02 -15.05
N THR A 154 -33.59 -24.96 -16.38
CA THR A 154 -32.95 -25.92 -17.29
C THR A 154 -31.46 -25.58 -17.45
N PRO A 155 -30.54 -26.50 -17.10
CA PRO A 155 -29.12 -26.26 -17.23
C PRO A 155 -28.71 -25.98 -18.67
N ASN A 156 -27.78 -25.04 -18.87
CA ASN A 156 -27.21 -24.69 -20.17
C ASN A 156 -28.22 -24.22 -21.23
N ILE A 157 -29.36 -23.71 -20.83
CA ILE A 157 -30.42 -23.27 -21.77
C ILE A 157 -30.00 -22.06 -22.63
N GLY A 158 -29.01 -21.27 -22.17
CA GLY A 158 -28.46 -20.10 -22.89
C GLY A 158 -29.43 -18.92 -23.02
N VAL A 159 -30.61 -19.00 -22.48
CA VAL A 159 -31.61 -17.91 -22.45
C VAL A 159 -32.13 -17.66 -21.04
N SER A 160 -32.67 -16.47 -20.82
CA SER A 160 -33.44 -16.10 -19.63
C SER A 160 -34.91 -15.87 -20.06
N ALA A 161 -35.84 -16.54 -19.42
CA ALA A 161 -37.29 -16.40 -19.66
C ALA A 161 -37.88 -15.44 -18.62
N SER A 162 -38.68 -14.50 -19.07
CA SER A 162 -39.43 -13.57 -18.23
C SER A 162 -40.86 -13.37 -18.75
N VAL A 163 -41.80 -13.13 -17.86
CA VAL A 163 -43.19 -12.79 -18.20
C VAL A 163 -43.32 -11.27 -18.15
N VAL A 164 -43.70 -10.67 -19.29
CA VAL A 164 -43.83 -9.23 -19.47
C VAL A 164 -45.29 -8.88 -19.70
N GLN A 165 -45.79 -7.83 -19.04
CA GLN A 165 -47.12 -7.29 -19.26
C GLN A 165 -47.16 -6.40 -20.50
N ASN A 166 -48.12 -6.63 -21.36
CA ASN A 166 -48.32 -5.86 -22.60
C ASN A 166 -49.83 -5.53 -22.74
N GLY A 167 -50.19 -4.26 -22.51
CA GLY A 167 -51.55 -3.75 -22.68
C GLY A 167 -52.64 -4.46 -21.85
N GLY A 168 -52.32 -4.92 -20.65
CA GLY A 168 -53.22 -5.66 -19.77
C GLY A 168 -53.15 -7.18 -19.89
N ASN A 169 -52.46 -7.70 -20.90
CA ASN A 169 -52.17 -9.13 -21.07
C ASN A 169 -50.66 -9.41 -20.74
N PHE A 170 -50.35 -10.71 -20.64
CA PHE A 170 -49.01 -11.20 -20.35
C PHE A 170 -48.45 -12.02 -21.52
N GLN A 171 -47.18 -11.90 -21.80
CA GLN A 171 -46.47 -12.70 -22.77
C GLN A 171 -45.13 -13.17 -22.22
N LEU A 172 -44.64 -14.31 -22.71
CA LEU A 172 -43.32 -14.83 -22.37
C LEU A 172 -42.29 -14.21 -23.31
N VAL A 173 -41.19 -13.70 -22.74
CA VAL A 173 -40.05 -13.15 -23.46
C VAL A 173 -38.81 -13.94 -23.12
N LEU A 174 -38.11 -14.40 -24.14
CA LEU A 174 -36.85 -15.09 -24.04
C LEU A 174 -35.74 -14.13 -24.47
N THR A 175 -34.77 -13.93 -23.59
CA THR A 175 -33.59 -13.10 -23.85
C THR A 175 -32.33 -13.97 -23.82
N GLY A 176 -31.53 -13.95 -24.89
CA GLY A 176 -30.24 -14.62 -24.91
C GLY A 176 -29.31 -14.13 -23.83
N GLN A 177 -28.59 -15.02 -23.16
CA GLN A 177 -27.65 -14.68 -22.08
C GLN A 177 -26.32 -14.09 -22.62
N SER A 178 -26.05 -14.33 -23.91
CA SER A 178 -24.84 -13.83 -24.58
C SER A 178 -25.22 -13.01 -25.81
N THR A 179 -24.45 -11.96 -26.08
CA THR A 179 -24.54 -11.16 -27.30
C THR A 179 -23.80 -11.83 -28.46
N GLY A 180 -24.04 -11.37 -29.68
CA GLY A 180 -23.31 -11.82 -30.87
C GLY A 180 -24.15 -12.72 -31.78
N ALA A 181 -23.97 -12.57 -33.11
CA ALA A 181 -24.77 -13.27 -34.11
C ALA A 181 -24.71 -14.81 -33.97
N ALA A 182 -23.60 -15.37 -33.54
CA ALA A 182 -23.45 -16.81 -33.31
C ALA A 182 -24.22 -17.31 -32.11
N ASN A 183 -24.69 -16.45 -31.22
CA ASN A 183 -25.50 -16.77 -30.03
C ASN A 183 -26.99 -16.59 -30.29
N SER A 184 -27.42 -16.54 -31.57
CA SER A 184 -28.82 -16.63 -31.94
C SER A 184 -29.34 -18.01 -31.59
N PHE A 185 -30.61 -18.09 -31.11
CA PHE A 185 -31.24 -19.35 -30.79
C PHE A 185 -32.52 -19.54 -31.58
N ALA A 186 -32.72 -20.75 -32.02
CA ALA A 186 -33.96 -21.20 -32.62
C ALA A 186 -34.90 -21.82 -31.57
N ILE A 187 -36.19 -21.70 -31.75
CA ILE A 187 -37.21 -22.27 -30.89
C ILE A 187 -38.00 -23.28 -31.67
N ALA A 188 -38.04 -24.52 -31.21
CA ALA A 188 -38.96 -25.55 -31.71
C ALA A 188 -39.99 -25.84 -30.62
N ASN A 189 -41.23 -25.44 -30.86
CA ASN A 189 -42.32 -25.58 -29.94
C ASN A 189 -43.08 -26.90 -30.19
N GLY A 190 -42.87 -27.86 -29.29
CA GLY A 190 -43.60 -29.12 -29.24
C GLY A 190 -44.48 -29.22 -28.01
N LEU A 191 -44.84 -28.11 -27.38
CA LEU A 191 -45.74 -28.06 -26.24
C LEU A 191 -47.17 -28.33 -26.70
N SER A 192 -47.94 -28.97 -25.83
CA SER A 192 -49.35 -29.32 -26.11
C SER A 192 -50.22 -29.21 -24.87
N GLY A 193 -51.57 -29.05 -25.10
CA GLY A 193 -52.55 -28.88 -24.04
C GLY A 193 -52.52 -27.47 -23.43
N GLY A 194 -53.60 -27.12 -22.70
CA GLY A 194 -53.77 -25.79 -22.15
C GLY A 194 -54.18 -24.74 -23.17
N ALA A 195 -53.99 -23.45 -22.83
CA ALA A 195 -54.31 -22.30 -23.69
C ALA A 195 -53.32 -22.12 -24.87
N GLY A 196 -52.18 -22.83 -24.85
CA GLY A 196 -51.12 -22.76 -25.86
C GLY A 196 -50.16 -21.61 -25.69
N VAL A 197 -48.95 -21.80 -26.16
CA VAL A 197 -47.89 -20.75 -26.26
C VAL A 197 -47.36 -20.79 -27.68
N ASP A 198 -47.40 -19.66 -28.36
CA ASP A 198 -46.92 -19.55 -29.75
C ASP A 198 -45.70 -18.68 -29.86
N PHE A 199 -44.60 -19.22 -30.43
CA PHE A 199 -43.34 -18.57 -30.70
C PHE A 199 -43.14 -18.22 -32.18
N SER A 200 -44.21 -18.11 -32.94
CA SER A 200 -44.13 -17.79 -34.38
C SER A 200 -43.81 -16.35 -34.70
N ALA A 201 -43.73 -15.47 -33.68
CA ALA A 201 -43.36 -14.07 -33.88
C ALA A 201 -41.93 -13.91 -34.38
N THR A 202 -41.67 -12.85 -35.12
CA THR A 202 -40.32 -12.40 -35.44
C THR A 202 -39.61 -11.93 -34.17
N ASN A 203 -38.30 -12.06 -34.15
CA ASN A 203 -37.54 -11.55 -33.00
C ASN A 203 -37.83 -10.07 -32.79
N ALA A 204 -38.03 -9.68 -31.57
CA ALA A 204 -38.09 -8.28 -31.17
C ALA A 204 -36.70 -7.60 -31.32
N GLN A 205 -35.66 -8.41 -31.16
CA GLN A 205 -34.26 -8.01 -31.41
C GLN A 205 -33.49 -9.24 -31.89
N ASP A 206 -32.76 -9.10 -33.00
CA ASP A 206 -31.87 -10.16 -33.47
C ASP A 206 -30.53 -10.09 -32.74
N ALA A 207 -29.91 -11.26 -32.54
CA ALA A 207 -28.56 -11.36 -32.07
C ALA A 207 -27.63 -10.75 -33.11
N SER A 208 -26.72 -9.86 -32.68
CA SER A 208 -25.79 -9.20 -33.61
C SER A 208 -24.42 -9.00 -32.97
N ASN A 209 -23.40 -8.99 -33.81
CA ASN A 209 -22.03 -8.62 -33.40
C ASN A 209 -21.89 -7.11 -33.26
N ALA A 210 -20.97 -6.69 -32.39
CA ALA A 210 -20.38 -5.36 -32.52
C ALA A 210 -19.52 -5.32 -33.77
N ALA A 211 -19.69 -4.29 -34.60
CA ALA A 211 -18.97 -4.11 -35.84
C ALA A 211 -18.58 -2.64 -36.01
N GLY A 212 -17.46 -2.44 -36.69
CA GLY A 212 -16.93 -1.10 -36.94
C GLY A 212 -15.61 -1.12 -37.65
N THR A 213 -14.88 -0.01 -37.61
CA THR A 213 -13.53 0.12 -38.15
C THR A 213 -12.60 0.81 -37.18
N VAL A 214 -11.32 0.42 -37.17
CA VAL A 214 -10.21 1.14 -36.51
C VAL A 214 -9.24 1.56 -37.60
N ASN A 215 -9.03 2.87 -37.77
CA ASN A 215 -8.22 3.43 -38.88
C ASN A 215 -8.63 2.88 -40.27
N GLY A 216 -9.94 2.64 -40.47
CA GLY A 216 -10.46 2.07 -41.73
C GLY A 216 -10.41 0.54 -41.81
N VAL A 217 -9.76 -0.15 -40.90
CA VAL A 217 -9.72 -1.62 -40.84
C VAL A 217 -10.93 -2.15 -40.10
N ALA A 218 -11.71 -3.00 -40.75
CA ALA A 218 -12.97 -3.54 -40.21
C ALA A 218 -12.71 -4.53 -39.06
N PHE A 219 -13.58 -4.51 -38.05
CA PHE A 219 -13.66 -5.53 -37.03
C PHE A 219 -15.10 -6.00 -36.82
N SER A 220 -15.26 -7.23 -36.34
CA SER A 220 -16.54 -7.78 -35.90
C SER A 220 -16.30 -8.73 -34.73
N THR A 221 -16.98 -8.49 -33.61
CA THR A 221 -16.82 -9.26 -32.36
C THR A 221 -18.18 -9.59 -31.75
N PRO A 222 -18.33 -10.75 -31.09
CA PRO A 222 -19.59 -11.15 -30.49
C PRO A 222 -20.00 -10.31 -29.28
N GLY A 223 -19.08 -9.54 -28.70
CA GLY A 223 -19.31 -8.69 -27.53
C GLY A 223 -18.97 -7.22 -27.78
N ASN A 224 -19.39 -6.35 -26.87
CA ASN A 224 -19.03 -4.92 -26.87
C ASN A 224 -17.66 -4.64 -26.24
N THR A 225 -17.04 -5.67 -25.66
CA THR A 225 -15.64 -5.67 -25.26
C THR A 225 -14.81 -6.20 -26.41
N VAL A 226 -13.99 -5.35 -27.00
CA VAL A 226 -13.23 -5.64 -28.23
C VAL A 226 -11.75 -5.69 -27.87
N GLU A 227 -11.16 -6.87 -28.01
CA GLU A 227 -9.76 -7.10 -27.69
C GLU A 227 -8.90 -7.12 -28.95
N GLY A 228 -7.69 -6.57 -28.86
CA GLY A 228 -6.64 -6.73 -29.87
C GLY A 228 -6.81 -5.95 -31.17
N VAL A 229 -7.89 -5.20 -31.40
CA VAL A 229 -8.03 -4.31 -32.57
C VAL A 229 -7.01 -3.16 -32.54
N ILE A 230 -6.67 -2.71 -31.37
CA ILE A 230 -5.44 -1.96 -31.12
C ILE A 230 -4.56 -2.93 -30.31
N PRO A 231 -3.34 -3.24 -30.75
CA PRO A 231 -2.49 -4.24 -30.10
C PRO A 231 -2.35 -3.98 -28.60
N GLN A 232 -2.52 -5.00 -27.77
CA GLN A 232 -2.41 -4.93 -26.31
C GLN A 232 -3.33 -3.87 -25.65
N SER A 233 -4.53 -3.74 -26.18
CA SER A 233 -5.59 -2.93 -25.58
C SER A 233 -6.92 -3.66 -25.59
N THR A 234 -7.79 -3.23 -24.70
CA THR A 234 -9.19 -3.64 -24.62
C THR A 234 -10.07 -2.41 -24.76
N LEU A 235 -10.92 -2.42 -25.78
CA LEU A 235 -11.86 -1.36 -26.09
C LEU A 235 -13.25 -1.78 -25.63
N GLN A 236 -13.90 -1.00 -24.79
CA GLN A 236 -15.28 -1.17 -24.38
C GLN A 236 -16.18 -0.21 -25.15
N LEU A 237 -17.09 -0.73 -25.95
CA LEU A 237 -18.04 0.04 -26.75
C LEU A 237 -19.36 0.24 -25.99
N SER A 238 -19.88 1.47 -25.97
CA SER A 238 -21.14 1.82 -25.32
C SER A 238 -22.15 2.46 -26.27
N LYS A 239 -21.69 3.09 -27.36
CA LYS A 239 -22.56 3.71 -28.39
C LYS A 239 -21.99 3.50 -29.77
N THR A 240 -22.84 3.64 -30.79
CA THR A 240 -22.42 3.74 -32.20
C THR A 240 -21.77 5.09 -32.49
N ALA A 241 -20.83 5.10 -33.44
CA ALA A 241 -20.14 6.31 -33.90
C ALA A 241 -19.96 6.26 -35.41
N ALA A 242 -20.48 7.25 -36.10
CA ALA A 242 -20.41 7.29 -37.55
C ALA A 242 -18.97 7.53 -38.08
N PRO A 243 -18.60 7.05 -39.25
CA PRO A 243 -17.29 7.35 -39.85
C PRO A 243 -17.01 8.84 -40.08
N SER A 244 -18.07 9.66 -40.19
CA SER A 244 -17.97 11.13 -40.31
C SER A 244 -17.69 11.83 -38.98
N ASN A 245 -17.92 11.14 -37.86
CA ASN A 245 -17.62 11.63 -36.51
C ASN A 245 -17.13 10.46 -35.64
N PRO A 246 -15.92 9.97 -35.90
CA PRO A 246 -15.37 8.81 -35.23
C PRO A 246 -14.95 9.14 -33.79
N ILE A 247 -14.92 8.11 -32.93
CA ILE A 247 -14.27 8.21 -31.64
C ILE A 247 -12.76 8.19 -31.86
N VAL A 248 -12.05 9.20 -31.36
CA VAL A 248 -10.61 9.27 -31.45
C VAL A 248 -10.02 8.81 -30.13
N VAL A 249 -9.21 7.75 -30.17
CA VAL A 249 -8.41 7.26 -29.03
C VAL A 249 -6.97 7.68 -29.25
N THR A 250 -6.43 8.50 -28.34
CA THR A 250 -5.02 8.92 -28.41
C THR A 250 -4.24 8.23 -27.29
N ILE A 251 -3.23 7.44 -27.68
CA ILE A 251 -2.36 6.69 -26.78
C ILE A 251 -1.01 7.38 -26.70
N THR A 252 -0.64 7.79 -25.49
CA THR A 252 0.62 8.47 -25.15
C THR A 252 1.39 7.73 -24.06
N GLY A 253 2.59 8.20 -23.72
CA GLY A 253 3.27 7.78 -22.49
C GLY A 253 2.49 8.25 -21.26
N ASP A 254 2.42 7.42 -20.23
CA ASP A 254 1.76 7.77 -18.97
C ASP A 254 2.64 8.68 -18.10
N ARG A 255 2.57 9.98 -18.41
CA ARG A 255 3.30 11.01 -17.64
C ARG A 255 2.78 11.13 -16.22
N GLY A 256 1.50 10.84 -15.99
CA GLY A 256 0.90 10.88 -14.65
C GLY A 256 1.57 9.90 -13.71
N SER A 257 1.75 8.66 -14.15
CA SER A 257 2.48 7.65 -13.37
C SER A 257 3.93 8.04 -13.12
N ILE A 258 4.64 8.61 -14.11
CA ILE A 258 6.02 9.07 -13.91
C ILE A 258 6.07 10.21 -12.90
N LYS A 259 5.19 11.22 -13.00
CA LYS A 259 5.09 12.31 -12.00
C LYS A 259 4.81 11.78 -10.60
N ALA A 260 3.92 10.80 -10.47
CA ALA A 260 3.63 10.17 -9.17
C ALA A 260 4.87 9.44 -8.58
N LEU A 261 5.70 8.80 -9.41
CA LEU A 261 6.96 8.21 -8.98
C LEU A 261 7.98 9.27 -8.54
N VAL A 262 8.12 10.37 -9.29
CA VAL A 262 8.97 11.50 -8.94
C VAL A 262 8.53 12.12 -7.62
N GLU A 263 7.22 12.30 -7.43
CA GLU A 263 6.65 12.84 -6.19
C GLU A 263 6.92 11.93 -4.98
N LYS A 264 6.83 10.61 -5.14
CA LYS A 264 7.22 9.66 -4.09
C LYS A 264 8.69 9.82 -3.69
N VAL A 265 9.58 9.99 -4.67
CA VAL A 265 11.01 10.24 -4.38
C VAL A 265 11.18 11.57 -3.65
N ARG A 266 10.51 12.65 -4.10
CA ARG A 266 10.56 13.96 -3.45
C ARG A 266 10.12 13.88 -1.99
N LEU A 267 8.98 13.24 -1.73
CA LEU A 267 8.46 13.07 -0.37
C LEU A 267 9.42 12.28 0.51
N ALA A 268 9.88 11.12 0.05
CA ALA A 268 10.80 10.27 0.80
C ALA A 268 12.16 10.94 1.05
N TYR A 269 12.69 11.68 0.07
CA TYR A 269 13.89 12.49 0.24
C TYR A 269 13.70 13.55 1.32
N ASN A 270 12.59 14.30 1.27
CA ASN A 270 12.29 15.36 2.23
C ASN A 270 12.05 14.81 3.64
N GLU A 271 11.50 13.61 3.79
CA GLU A 271 11.39 12.94 5.09
C GLU A 271 12.77 12.62 5.70
N VAL A 272 13.73 12.18 4.87
CA VAL A 272 15.11 11.94 5.32
C VAL A 272 15.75 13.26 5.75
N VAL A 273 15.64 14.31 4.93
CA VAL A 273 16.22 15.63 5.23
C VAL A 273 15.60 16.22 6.50
N SER A 274 14.28 16.21 6.64
CA SER A 274 13.60 16.73 7.83
C SER A 274 14.02 15.97 9.09
N PHE A 275 14.12 14.64 9.02
CA PHE A 275 14.60 13.85 10.16
C PHE A 275 16.03 14.24 10.57
N ILE A 276 16.93 14.46 9.59
CA ILE A 276 18.30 14.92 9.87
C ILE A 276 18.27 16.30 10.54
N ASP A 277 17.46 17.23 10.05
CA ASP A 277 17.33 18.58 10.60
C ASP A 277 16.81 18.54 12.05
N ASP A 278 15.80 17.74 12.35
CA ASP A 278 15.25 17.53 13.70
C ASP A 278 16.32 16.96 14.64
N GLN A 279 17.12 15.98 14.18
CA GLN A 279 18.19 15.43 14.97
C GLN A 279 19.33 16.45 15.21
N GLN A 280 19.64 17.29 14.22
CA GLN A 280 20.62 18.37 14.40
C GLN A 280 20.14 19.45 15.36
N LEU A 281 18.85 19.79 15.33
CA LEU A 281 18.25 20.72 16.29
C LEU A 281 18.32 20.14 17.70
N ALA A 282 17.90 18.91 17.90
CA ALA A 282 17.97 18.21 19.19
C ALA A 282 19.43 18.15 19.72
N ALA A 283 20.41 17.97 18.83
CA ALA A 283 21.83 18.00 19.20
C ALA A 283 22.31 19.39 19.66
N LYS A 284 21.79 20.48 19.07
CA LYS A 284 22.07 21.85 19.50
C LYS A 284 21.47 22.11 20.88
N GLU A 285 20.30 21.56 21.19
CA GLU A 285 19.61 21.60 22.49
C GLU A 285 20.26 20.67 23.53
N LYS A 286 21.40 20.07 23.22
CA LYS A 286 22.20 19.18 24.09
C LYS A 286 21.46 17.89 24.48
N ASN A 287 20.51 17.42 23.67
CA ASN A 287 19.88 16.11 23.86
C ASN A 287 20.93 14.99 23.68
N PRO A 288 21.25 14.20 24.73
CA PRO A 288 22.27 13.17 24.66
C PRO A 288 21.87 11.98 23.78
N ALA A 289 20.58 11.82 23.52
CA ALA A 289 20.04 10.78 22.67
C ALA A 289 20.11 11.12 21.17
N SER A 290 20.31 12.41 20.80
CA SER A 290 20.33 12.82 19.40
C SER A 290 21.53 12.22 18.63
N ILE A 291 21.23 11.76 17.40
CA ILE A 291 22.25 11.32 16.43
C ILE A 291 22.71 12.46 15.49
N GLY A 292 22.24 13.69 15.66
CA GLY A 292 22.54 14.82 14.77
C GLY A 292 24.01 15.28 14.75
N ARG A 293 24.82 14.86 15.74
CA ARG A 293 26.29 15.08 15.76
C ARG A 293 27.06 13.96 15.09
N ASP A 294 26.43 12.82 14.82
CA ASP A 294 27.11 11.69 14.19
C ASP A 294 27.55 12.09 12.77
N PRO A 295 28.83 11.90 12.40
CA PRO A 295 29.34 12.22 11.07
C PRO A 295 28.55 11.55 9.96
N LEU A 296 28.12 10.29 10.15
CA LEU A 296 27.33 9.54 9.16
C LEU A 296 26.04 10.29 8.76
N VAL A 297 25.33 10.83 9.74
CA VAL A 297 24.06 11.54 9.52
C VAL A 297 24.29 12.85 8.77
N ARG A 298 25.35 13.60 9.14
CA ARG A 298 25.69 14.87 8.48
C ARG A 298 26.23 14.68 7.06
N ASP A 299 27.08 13.67 6.87
CA ASP A 299 27.72 13.40 5.59
C ASP A 299 26.70 12.91 4.57
N LEU A 300 25.74 12.06 4.98
CA LEU A 300 24.71 11.57 4.08
C LEU A 300 23.89 12.71 3.47
N ARG A 301 23.45 13.68 4.28
CA ARG A 301 22.70 14.84 3.76
C ARG A 301 23.45 15.54 2.62
N SER A 302 24.74 15.78 2.84
CA SER A 302 25.57 16.45 1.85
C SER A 302 25.79 15.59 0.60
N GLN A 303 25.91 14.28 0.76
CA GLN A 303 26.10 13.35 -0.35
C GLN A 303 24.83 13.22 -1.19
N LEU A 304 23.64 13.06 -0.57
CA LEU A 304 22.37 12.98 -1.28
C LEU A 304 22.13 14.23 -2.15
N ALA A 305 22.36 15.43 -1.57
CA ALA A 305 22.21 16.67 -2.32
C ALA A 305 23.23 16.80 -3.46
N ARG A 306 24.48 16.42 -3.21
CA ARG A 306 25.56 16.47 -4.22
C ARG A 306 25.25 15.55 -5.40
N VAL A 307 24.88 14.31 -5.11
CA VAL A 307 24.59 13.31 -6.15
C VAL A 307 23.46 13.78 -7.07
N LEU A 308 22.41 14.35 -6.52
CA LEU A 308 21.30 14.87 -7.32
C LEU A 308 21.65 16.14 -8.10
N ASN A 309 22.52 17.02 -7.56
CA ASN A 309 22.96 18.24 -8.22
C ASN A 309 24.11 18.04 -9.24
N THR A 310 24.68 16.84 -9.31
CA THR A 310 25.78 16.58 -10.27
C THR A 310 25.25 16.57 -11.69
N GLU A 311 25.90 17.32 -12.58
CA GLU A 311 25.65 17.25 -14.02
C GLU A 311 26.09 15.90 -14.59
N ARG A 312 25.34 15.39 -15.55
CA ARG A 312 25.58 14.08 -16.16
C ARG A 312 25.71 14.15 -17.66
N THR A 313 26.61 13.35 -18.18
CA THR A 313 26.74 13.15 -19.62
C THR A 313 25.99 11.87 -20.00
N VAL A 314 24.73 12.02 -20.34
CA VAL A 314 23.84 10.94 -20.82
C VAL A 314 23.28 11.33 -22.17
N PRO A 315 22.85 10.38 -23.02
CA PRO A 315 22.19 10.71 -24.29
C PRO A 315 20.91 11.50 -24.07
N GLY A 316 20.78 12.66 -24.72
CA GLY A 316 19.64 13.58 -24.61
C GLY A 316 20.08 15.02 -24.43
N VAL A 317 19.11 15.93 -24.30
CA VAL A 317 19.36 17.37 -24.21
C VAL A 317 19.51 17.89 -22.77
N PHE A 318 19.31 17.02 -21.79
CA PHE A 318 19.34 17.38 -20.36
C PHE A 318 20.57 16.79 -19.67
N THR A 319 21.23 17.60 -18.86
CA THR A 319 22.43 17.23 -18.09
C THR A 319 22.20 17.30 -16.57
N ALA A 320 21.19 18.03 -16.11
CA ALA A 320 20.88 18.24 -14.69
C ALA A 320 19.40 18.09 -14.40
N ILE A 321 19.04 17.58 -13.22
CA ILE A 321 17.66 17.38 -12.79
C ILE A 321 16.88 18.70 -12.70
N SER A 322 17.56 19.82 -12.50
CA SER A 322 16.94 21.15 -12.47
C SER A 322 16.31 21.54 -13.81
N GLN A 323 16.83 21.04 -14.91
CA GLN A 323 16.31 21.29 -16.26
C GLN A 323 14.99 20.51 -16.54
N VAL A 324 14.68 19.53 -15.69
CA VAL A 324 13.50 18.68 -15.80
C VAL A 324 12.54 18.86 -14.63
N GLY A 325 12.57 20.03 -13.99
CA GLY A 325 11.60 20.43 -12.97
C GLY A 325 11.91 19.98 -11.54
N LEU A 326 13.06 19.36 -11.27
CA LEU A 326 13.49 18.99 -9.91
C LEU A 326 14.52 20.00 -9.41
N GLY A 327 14.22 20.68 -8.31
CA GLY A 327 15.08 21.71 -7.72
C GLY A 327 15.23 21.52 -6.22
N PHE A 328 16.08 22.36 -5.61
CA PHE A 328 16.28 22.37 -4.16
C PHE A 328 15.88 23.72 -3.56
N THR A 329 15.20 23.67 -2.42
CA THR A 329 14.98 24.83 -1.58
C THR A 329 16.30 25.30 -0.95
N ARG A 330 16.29 26.50 -0.33
CA ARG A 330 17.41 27.00 0.47
C ARG A 330 17.71 26.11 1.69
N THR A 331 16.72 25.35 2.17
CA THR A 331 16.83 24.42 3.28
C THR A 331 17.29 23.02 2.83
N GLY A 332 17.53 22.82 1.53
CA GLY A 332 17.99 21.54 0.96
C GLY A 332 16.90 20.48 0.77
N GLN A 333 15.63 20.87 0.87
CA GLN A 333 14.51 20.01 0.49
C GLN A 333 14.35 19.98 -1.02
N LEU A 334 13.91 18.84 -1.56
CA LEU A 334 13.67 18.66 -2.98
C LEU A 334 12.28 19.23 -3.33
N GLU A 335 12.21 20.04 -4.39
CA GLU A 335 10.99 20.56 -4.99
C GLU A 335 10.75 19.94 -6.35
N PHE A 336 9.50 19.81 -6.74
CA PHE A 336 9.09 19.31 -8.04
C PHE A 336 8.13 20.29 -8.71
N ASN A 337 8.52 20.78 -9.88
CA ASN A 337 7.70 21.61 -10.75
C ASN A 337 7.15 20.77 -11.89
N GLU A 338 5.89 20.37 -11.79
CA GLU A 338 5.22 19.52 -12.78
C GLU A 338 5.15 20.16 -14.16
N ALA A 339 4.93 21.47 -14.26
CA ALA A 339 4.84 22.15 -15.54
C ALA A 339 6.19 22.16 -16.28
N ALA A 340 7.29 22.37 -15.55
CA ALA A 340 8.63 22.26 -16.12
C ALA A 340 8.98 20.83 -16.54
N PHE A 341 8.51 19.85 -15.76
CA PHE A 341 8.65 18.43 -16.12
C PHE A 341 7.87 18.08 -17.39
N ASP A 342 6.61 18.51 -17.51
CA ASP A 342 5.81 18.27 -18.70
C ASP A 342 6.45 18.91 -19.93
N ALA A 343 6.97 20.14 -19.83
CA ALA A 343 7.71 20.80 -20.91
C ALA A 343 9.01 20.04 -21.30
N ALA A 344 9.74 19.49 -20.31
CA ALA A 344 10.91 18.67 -20.57
C ALA A 344 10.54 17.35 -21.29
N MET A 345 9.46 16.69 -20.85
CA MET A 345 8.93 15.49 -21.49
C MET A 345 8.44 15.75 -22.93
N ASP A 346 7.88 16.92 -23.22
CA ASP A 346 7.51 17.31 -24.58
C ASP A 346 8.73 17.54 -25.48
N ARG A 347 9.81 18.10 -24.90
CA ARG A 347 11.03 18.40 -25.64
C ARG A 347 11.87 17.15 -25.95
N ASP A 348 12.08 16.29 -24.96
CA ASP A 348 12.87 15.06 -25.09
C ASP A 348 12.56 14.06 -23.94
N ALA A 349 11.51 13.27 -24.13
CA ALA A 349 11.11 12.26 -23.15
C ALA A 349 12.19 11.19 -22.91
N THR A 350 12.95 10.83 -23.99
CA THR A 350 14.05 9.87 -23.88
C THR A 350 15.22 10.46 -23.11
N GLY A 351 15.53 11.74 -23.32
CA GLY A 351 16.55 12.48 -22.56
C GLY A 351 16.20 12.57 -21.08
N VAL A 352 14.92 12.81 -20.71
CA VAL A 352 14.47 12.76 -19.30
C VAL A 352 14.67 11.37 -18.72
N GLN A 353 14.26 10.31 -19.45
CA GLN A 353 14.47 8.92 -19.01
C GLN A 353 15.95 8.61 -18.79
N ASN A 354 16.83 8.98 -19.73
CA ASN A 354 18.25 8.75 -19.63
C ASN A 354 18.89 9.54 -18.48
N LEU A 355 18.46 10.80 -18.26
CA LEU A 355 18.92 11.60 -17.12
C LEU A 355 18.57 10.94 -15.79
N PHE A 356 17.39 10.34 -15.67
CA PHE A 356 16.92 9.70 -14.43
C PHE A 356 17.56 8.35 -14.20
N ARG A 357 17.56 7.47 -15.20
CA ARG A 357 17.96 6.06 -15.09
C ARG A 357 19.39 5.80 -15.56
N GLY A 358 19.86 6.60 -16.50
CA GLY A 358 21.06 6.31 -17.26
C GLY A 358 20.77 5.60 -18.58
N SER A 359 21.83 5.39 -19.36
CA SER A 359 21.77 4.69 -20.65
C SER A 359 23.13 4.03 -20.94
N GLY A 360 23.11 2.75 -21.30
CA GLY A 360 24.32 1.97 -21.52
C GLY A 360 25.16 1.86 -20.25
N ALA A 361 26.41 2.30 -20.28
CA ALA A 361 27.32 2.32 -19.12
C ALA A 361 27.19 3.57 -18.23
N ALA A 362 26.47 4.61 -18.69
CA ALA A 362 26.27 5.83 -17.94
C ALA A 362 25.12 5.67 -16.96
N THR A 363 25.37 5.99 -15.68
CA THR A 363 24.34 6.00 -14.62
C THR A 363 23.55 7.31 -14.65
N GLY A 364 22.25 7.23 -14.33
CA GLY A 364 21.39 8.39 -14.17
C GLY A 364 21.36 8.92 -12.74
N ALA A 365 20.65 10.03 -12.54
CA ALA A 365 20.56 10.71 -11.25
C ALA A 365 20.04 9.80 -10.13
N PHE A 366 19.02 9.02 -10.42
CA PHE A 366 18.42 8.13 -9.43
C PHE A 366 19.14 6.78 -9.32
N GLY A 367 19.91 6.37 -10.34
CA GLY A 367 20.84 5.24 -10.24
C GLY A 367 21.98 5.54 -9.26
N ASP A 368 22.62 6.72 -9.38
CA ASP A 368 23.68 7.16 -8.45
C ASP A 368 23.14 7.40 -7.03
N LEU A 369 21.90 7.92 -6.93
CA LEU A 369 21.23 8.08 -5.64
C LEU A 369 21.00 6.73 -4.97
N ALA A 370 20.51 5.73 -5.71
CA ALA A 370 20.32 4.36 -5.20
C ALA A 370 21.65 3.75 -4.73
N ALA A 371 22.71 3.89 -5.53
CA ALA A 371 24.04 3.41 -5.16
C ALA A 371 24.56 4.09 -3.87
N THR A 372 24.35 5.41 -3.74
CA THR A 372 24.72 6.16 -2.54
C THR A 372 23.94 5.65 -1.32
N ILE A 373 22.63 5.48 -1.41
CA ILE A 373 21.79 4.96 -0.32
C ILE A 373 22.27 3.56 0.07
N ALA A 374 22.55 2.68 -0.89
CA ALA A 374 22.99 1.31 -0.65
C ALA A 374 24.29 1.24 0.17
N THR A 375 25.21 2.21 0.06
CA THR A 375 26.41 2.25 0.90
C THR A 375 26.10 2.43 2.39
N TYR A 376 24.92 2.98 2.70
CA TYR A 376 24.44 3.17 4.07
C TYR A 376 23.55 2.03 4.55
N THR A 377 22.69 1.48 3.68
CA THR A 377 21.61 0.54 4.06
C THR A 377 21.96 -0.92 3.88
N SER A 378 22.91 -1.28 3.00
CA SER A 378 23.31 -2.67 2.77
C SER A 378 23.81 -3.37 4.03
N ALA A 379 23.81 -4.70 4.06
CA ALA A 379 24.20 -5.51 5.24
C ALA A 379 25.60 -5.17 5.78
N GLY A 380 26.56 -4.80 4.90
CA GLY A 380 27.90 -4.30 5.26
C GLY A 380 28.00 -2.78 5.34
N GLY A 381 26.88 -2.06 5.23
CA GLY A 381 26.84 -0.61 5.16
C GLY A 381 27.04 0.09 6.51
N PHE A 382 27.10 1.41 6.45
CA PHE A 382 27.44 2.22 7.63
C PHE A 382 26.37 2.16 8.74
N LEU A 383 25.09 2.07 8.40
CA LEU A 383 24.02 2.04 9.40
C LEU A 383 23.98 0.73 10.20
N PRO A 384 24.01 -0.46 9.59
CA PRO A 384 24.12 -1.71 10.36
C PRO A 384 25.34 -1.74 11.26
N ALA A 385 26.48 -1.25 10.80
CA ALA A 385 27.71 -1.15 11.61
C ALA A 385 27.55 -0.22 12.82
N ALA A 386 26.90 0.95 12.63
CA ALA A 386 26.59 1.87 13.73
C ALA A 386 25.62 1.27 14.75
N GLN A 387 24.60 0.57 14.29
CA GLN A 387 23.62 -0.12 15.16
C GLN A 387 24.28 -1.24 15.98
N THR A 388 25.15 -2.05 15.35
CA THR A 388 25.91 -3.10 16.06
C THR A 388 26.79 -2.48 17.14
N ARG A 389 27.55 -1.42 16.82
CA ARG A 389 28.38 -0.71 17.81
C ARG A 389 27.58 -0.19 19.00
N LEU A 390 26.38 0.38 18.75
CA LEU A 390 25.50 0.86 19.82
C LEU A 390 24.95 -0.29 20.67
N ASN A 391 24.56 -1.42 20.04
CA ASN A 391 24.14 -2.61 20.77
C ASN A 391 25.21 -3.09 21.74
N ASP A 392 26.46 -3.20 21.27
CA ASP A 392 27.59 -3.62 22.10
C ASP A 392 27.87 -2.64 23.25
N GLN A 393 27.71 -1.32 23.00
CA GLN A 393 27.86 -0.33 24.06
C GLN A 393 26.76 -0.43 25.10
N VAL A 394 25.49 -0.58 24.69
CA VAL A 394 24.35 -0.76 25.60
C VAL A 394 24.53 -2.02 26.45
N SER A 395 24.94 -3.15 25.86
CA SER A 395 25.19 -4.40 26.57
C SER A 395 26.30 -4.26 27.60
N ARG A 396 27.45 -3.68 27.21
CA ARG A 396 28.57 -3.45 28.18
C ARG A 396 28.20 -2.54 29.35
N ILE A 397 27.37 -1.52 29.11
CA ILE A 397 26.90 -0.68 30.20
C ILE A 397 25.92 -1.45 31.09
N GLY A 398 25.03 -2.27 30.50
CA GLY A 398 24.14 -3.15 31.25
C GLY A 398 24.90 -4.08 32.19
N GLU A 399 25.91 -4.81 31.68
CA GLU A 399 26.77 -5.67 32.49
C GLU A 399 27.44 -4.90 33.65
N ARG A 400 27.92 -3.68 33.39
CA ARG A 400 28.50 -2.83 34.43
C ARG A 400 27.49 -2.39 35.49
N ILE A 401 26.25 -2.09 35.10
CA ILE A 401 25.17 -1.77 36.02
C ILE A 401 24.88 -2.97 36.93
N ASP A 402 24.74 -4.17 36.32
CA ASP A 402 24.48 -5.41 37.06
C ASP A 402 25.58 -5.72 38.07
N ASP A 403 26.85 -5.61 37.68
CA ASP A 403 28.01 -5.79 38.56
C ASP A 403 28.01 -4.79 39.74
N MET A 404 27.66 -3.53 39.45
CA MET A 404 27.58 -2.49 40.50
C MET A 404 26.41 -2.72 41.44
N GLU A 405 25.24 -3.13 40.93
CA GLU A 405 24.09 -3.45 41.80
C GLU A 405 24.40 -4.64 42.73
N LEU A 406 25.10 -5.67 42.24
CA LEU A 406 25.58 -6.79 43.06
C LEU A 406 26.51 -6.32 44.19
N ARG A 407 27.47 -5.41 43.85
CA ARG A 407 28.40 -4.83 44.87
C ARG A 407 27.62 -3.98 45.88
N LEU A 408 26.66 -3.17 45.43
CA LEU A 408 25.81 -2.36 46.31
C LEU A 408 24.96 -3.21 47.23
N ALA A 409 24.41 -4.32 46.72
CA ALA A 409 23.67 -5.27 47.55
C ALA A 409 24.54 -5.89 48.66
N ALA A 410 25.75 -6.36 48.33
CA ALA A 410 26.72 -6.86 49.30
C ALA A 410 27.16 -5.80 50.31
N ARG A 411 27.40 -4.56 49.85
CA ARG A 411 27.76 -3.41 50.71
C ARG A 411 26.63 -3.07 51.68
N ARG A 412 25.40 -3.05 51.21
CA ARG A 412 24.22 -2.84 52.05
C ARG A 412 24.12 -3.89 53.16
N GLU A 413 24.31 -5.16 52.82
CA GLU A 413 24.28 -6.25 53.80
C GLU A 413 25.41 -6.16 54.81
N ALA A 414 26.62 -5.78 54.39
CA ALA A 414 27.75 -5.53 55.29
C ALA A 414 27.45 -4.38 56.26
N LEU A 415 26.96 -3.24 55.76
CA LEU A 415 26.59 -2.08 56.56
C LEU A 415 25.46 -2.41 57.55
N GLN A 416 24.45 -3.18 57.14
CA GLN A 416 23.39 -3.66 58.05
C GLN A 416 23.94 -4.49 59.19
N ARG A 417 24.90 -5.39 58.93
CA ARG A 417 25.58 -6.17 59.99
C ARG A 417 26.39 -5.28 60.90
N GLU A 418 27.16 -4.33 60.36
CA GLU A 418 27.93 -3.36 61.18
C GLU A 418 27.05 -2.50 62.08
N PHE A 419 25.95 -1.95 61.54
CA PHE A 419 24.99 -1.14 62.31
C PHE A 419 24.25 -1.97 63.37
N THR A 420 23.92 -3.23 63.08
CA THR A 420 23.30 -4.15 64.04
C THR A 420 24.28 -4.47 65.19
N ALA A 421 25.56 -4.70 64.88
CA ALA A 421 26.59 -4.94 65.87
C ALA A 421 26.85 -3.68 66.73
N ALA A 422 26.88 -2.48 66.11
CA ALA A 422 27.00 -1.22 66.82
C ALA A 422 25.81 -0.95 67.78
N ASP A 423 24.58 -1.21 67.32
CA ASP A 423 23.36 -1.07 68.17
C ASP A 423 23.40 -2.00 69.38
N LEU A 424 23.83 -3.26 69.16
CA LEU A 424 24.01 -4.21 70.25
C LEU A 424 25.09 -3.76 71.23
N ALA A 425 26.26 -3.25 70.78
CA ALA A 425 27.32 -2.75 71.60
C ALA A 425 26.88 -1.52 72.41
N ILE A 426 26.14 -0.60 71.79
CA ILE A 426 25.57 0.58 72.50
C ILE A 426 24.55 0.15 73.57
N LYS A 427 23.70 -0.83 73.29
CA LYS A 427 22.75 -1.40 74.26
C LYS A 427 23.47 -2.02 75.45
N GLN A 428 24.54 -2.82 75.17
CA GLN A 428 25.35 -3.38 76.30
C GLN A 428 26.03 -2.32 77.12
N MET A 429 26.60 -1.28 76.51
CA MET A 429 27.25 -0.19 77.19
C MET A 429 26.25 0.61 78.06
N ASN A 430 25.06 0.89 77.52
CA ASN A 430 24.00 1.57 78.27
C ASN A 430 23.48 0.72 79.43
N ASN A 431 23.35 -0.58 79.31
CA ASN A 431 23.02 -1.49 80.36
C ASN A 431 24.10 -1.52 81.47
N SER A 432 25.37 -1.54 81.06
CA SER A 432 26.49 -1.49 81.96
C SER A 432 26.56 -0.17 82.71
N LEU A 433 26.31 0.97 82.05
CA LEU A 433 26.20 2.30 82.70
C LEU A 433 25.03 2.36 83.65
N GLY A 434 23.85 1.78 83.30
CA GLY A 434 22.69 1.67 84.21
C GLY A 434 22.99 0.85 85.46
N GLN A 435 23.76 -0.25 85.34
CA GLN A 435 24.22 -1.06 86.48
C GLN A 435 25.21 -0.28 87.40
N LEU A 436 26.13 0.46 86.78
CA LEU A 436 27.08 1.30 87.55
C LEU A 436 26.36 2.46 88.24
N GLY A 437 25.34 3.05 87.59
CA GLY A 437 24.50 4.08 88.23
C GLY A 437 23.69 3.56 89.41
N SER A 438 23.17 2.31 89.29
CA SER A 438 22.48 1.67 90.43
C SER A 438 23.40 1.28 91.60
N LEU A 439 24.64 0.88 91.32
CA LEU A 439 25.66 0.64 92.35
C LEU A 439 26.11 1.94 93.02
N GLY A 440 26.26 3.04 92.28
CA GLY A 440 26.55 4.37 92.86
C GLY A 440 25.45 4.89 93.78
N ALA A 441 24.18 4.65 93.42
CA ALA A 441 23.03 5.02 94.23
C ALA A 441 22.83 4.13 95.49
N SER A 442 23.44 2.94 95.56
CA SER A 442 23.42 2.06 96.72
C SER A 442 24.57 2.32 97.70
N LEU A 443 25.55 3.14 97.33
CA LEU A 443 26.69 3.54 98.15
C LEU A 443 26.61 4.99 98.66
N SER A 444 25.59 5.72 98.32
CA SER A 444 25.21 7.04 98.88
C SER A 444 24.04 6.93 99.86
#